data_dab6686e5087079fa4da852d7163621d
#
_entry.id   dab6686e5087079fa4da852d7163621d
#
_cell.length_a   1.000
_cell.length_b   1.000
_cell.length_c   1.000
_cell.angle_alpha   90.00
_cell.angle_beta   90.00
_cell.angle_gamma   90.00
#
_symmetry.space_group_name_H-M   'P 1'
#
loop_
_entity.id
_entity.type
_entity.pdbx_description
1 polymer ?
#
loop_
_entity_poly.entity_id
_entity_poly.type
_entity_poly.pdbx_seq_one_letter_code
_entity_poly.pdbx_strand_id
1 'polypeptide(L)'
;MKDHHGCPVQATINVLSGKWKVQMLCYLSYGPMRFAELRDKLVDITEKVLTDQLRQLEQDGVIARNASQSVPPAVTYSINAEGEKLLPMMESMCDWGCAHFQ
;
A
#
# COMPACT_ATOMS: atom_id res chain seq x y z
N MET A 1 -12.45 20.23 11.55
CA MET A 1 -11.85 19.73 10.31
C MET A 1 -12.54 20.35 9.13
N LYS A 2 -11.80 20.65 8.09
CA LYS A 2 -12.40 21.11 6.85
C LYS A 2 -13.08 19.96 6.15
N ASP A 3 -14.26 20.24 5.65
CA ASP A 3 -15.02 19.25 4.92
C ASP A 3 -15.17 19.71 3.47
N HIS A 4 -14.52 19.05 2.53
CA HIS A 4 -14.61 19.36 1.12
C HIS A 4 -15.44 18.32 0.39
N HIS A 5 -15.11 17.06 0.55
CA HIS A 5 -15.77 15.93 -0.07
C HIS A 5 -15.88 14.81 0.94
N GLY A 6 -16.22 15.18 2.17
CA GLY A 6 -16.26 14.30 3.29
C GLY A 6 -15.14 14.57 4.29
N CYS A 7 -15.10 13.77 5.31
CA CYS A 7 -14.12 13.91 6.38
C CYS A 7 -12.72 13.53 5.88
N PRO A 8 -11.68 14.34 6.17
CA PRO A 8 -10.30 13.97 5.83
C PRO A 8 -9.85 12.62 6.40
N VAL A 9 -10.36 12.27 7.58
CA VAL A 9 -10.08 10.95 8.17
C VAL A 9 -10.66 9.84 7.29
N GLN A 10 -11.88 10.02 6.80
CA GLN A 10 -12.51 9.05 5.90
C GLN A 10 -11.75 8.94 4.59
N ALA A 11 -11.24 10.05 4.05
CA ALA A 11 -10.42 10.03 2.84
C ALA A 11 -9.16 9.18 3.04
N THR A 12 -8.51 9.32 4.20
CA THR A 12 -7.33 8.53 4.53
C THR A 12 -7.69 7.04 4.69
N ILE A 13 -8.80 6.76 5.38
CA ILE A 13 -9.29 5.39 5.53
C ILE A 13 -9.53 4.76 4.16
N ASN A 14 -10.09 5.52 3.21
CA ASN A 14 -10.36 5.00 1.87
C ASN A 14 -9.08 4.61 1.13
N VAL A 15 -7.97 5.30 1.36
CA VAL A 15 -6.68 4.92 0.79
C VAL A 15 -6.22 3.56 1.35
N LEU A 16 -6.49 3.30 2.61
CA LEU A 16 -6.01 2.11 3.32
C LEU A 16 -7.03 0.98 3.38
N SER A 17 -8.28 1.23 2.97
CA SER A 17 -9.36 0.28 3.17
C SER A 17 -9.21 -0.97 2.31
N GLY A 18 -9.80 -2.07 2.79
CA GLY A 18 -9.73 -3.36 2.14
C GLY A 18 -8.75 -4.27 2.84
N LYS A 19 -8.72 -5.51 2.40
CA LYS A 19 -7.93 -6.55 3.05
C LYS A 19 -6.41 -6.39 2.82
N TRP A 20 -6.01 -5.83 1.70
CA TRP A 20 -4.64 -6.00 1.21
C TRP A 20 -3.77 -4.76 1.27
N LYS A 21 -4.33 -3.55 1.20
CA LYS A 21 -3.52 -2.33 1.00
C LYS A 21 -2.55 -2.05 2.14
N VAL A 22 -2.98 -2.20 3.38
CA VAL A 22 -2.10 -2.00 4.54
C VAL A 22 -0.95 -3.00 4.52
N GLN A 23 -1.24 -4.27 4.22
CA GLN A 23 -0.21 -5.29 4.12
C GLN A 23 0.80 -4.96 3.02
N MET A 24 0.31 -4.51 1.87
CA MET A 24 1.17 -4.15 0.74
C MET A 24 2.11 -3.01 1.10
N LEU A 25 1.58 -1.96 1.74
CA LEU A 25 2.40 -0.84 2.17
C LEU A 25 3.43 -1.25 3.22
N CYS A 26 3.05 -2.15 4.12
CA CYS A 26 4.01 -2.69 5.10
C CYS A 26 5.18 -3.39 4.42
N TYR A 27 4.90 -4.26 3.46
CA TYR A 27 5.97 -4.95 2.73
C TYR A 27 6.83 -3.97 1.94
N LEU A 28 6.22 -3.01 1.26
CA LEU A 28 6.95 -2.03 0.47
C LEU A 28 7.78 -1.07 1.33
N SER A 29 7.45 -0.94 2.62
CA SER A 29 8.24 -0.11 3.53
C SER A 29 9.66 -0.63 3.72
N TYR A 30 9.90 -1.90 3.45
CA TYR A 30 11.23 -2.51 3.57
C TYR A 30 12.08 -2.33 2.31
N GLY A 31 11.50 -1.90 1.21
CA GLY A 31 12.21 -1.67 -0.03
C GLY A 31 11.35 -2.00 -1.25
N PRO A 32 11.84 -1.65 -2.45
CA PRO A 32 11.12 -1.95 -3.68
C PRO A 32 10.89 -3.45 -3.86
N MET A 33 9.75 -3.80 -4.43
CA MET A 33 9.40 -5.20 -4.69
C MET A 33 8.81 -5.35 -6.08
N ARG A 34 9.04 -6.50 -6.69
CA ARG A 34 8.41 -6.89 -7.94
C ARG A 34 7.02 -7.46 -7.68
N PHE A 35 6.20 -7.48 -8.72
CA PHE A 35 4.86 -8.04 -8.67
C PHE A 35 4.85 -9.46 -8.08
N ALA A 36 5.73 -10.33 -8.60
CA ALA A 36 5.78 -11.71 -8.14
C ALA A 36 6.19 -11.82 -6.66
N GLU A 37 7.08 -10.95 -6.21
CA GLU A 37 7.49 -10.94 -4.81
C GLU A 37 6.34 -10.54 -3.89
N LEU A 38 5.58 -9.52 -4.27
CA LEU A 38 4.38 -9.12 -3.52
C LEU A 38 3.34 -10.23 -3.50
N ARG A 39 3.11 -10.86 -4.64
CA ARG A 39 2.17 -11.98 -4.73
C ARG A 39 2.55 -13.09 -3.77
N ASP A 40 3.84 -13.42 -3.69
CA ASP A 40 4.32 -14.48 -2.81
C ASP A 40 4.16 -14.13 -1.33
N LYS A 41 4.26 -12.85 -0.99
CA LYS A 41 4.09 -12.39 0.39
C LYS A 41 2.63 -12.31 0.81
N LEU A 42 1.74 -12.03 -0.12
CA LEU A 42 0.31 -11.84 0.16
C LEU A 42 -0.42 -13.14 -0.11
N VAL A 43 -0.47 -14.00 0.90
CA VAL A 43 -1.05 -15.35 0.78
C VAL A 43 -2.51 -15.24 0.30
N ASP A 44 -2.84 -16.05 -0.70
CA ASP A 44 -4.20 -16.16 -1.28
C ASP A 44 -4.65 -14.96 -2.13
N ILE A 45 -3.79 -13.99 -2.39
CA ILE A 45 -4.18 -12.91 -3.30
C ILE A 45 -4.13 -13.42 -4.75
N THR A 46 -5.14 -13.05 -5.53
CA THR A 46 -5.13 -13.35 -6.97
C THR A 46 -4.35 -12.25 -7.71
N GLU A 47 -3.85 -12.59 -8.89
CA GLU A 47 -3.13 -11.62 -9.72
C GLU A 47 -4.02 -10.44 -10.09
N LYS A 48 -5.31 -10.70 -10.35
CA LYS A 48 -6.27 -9.64 -10.67
C LYS A 48 -6.42 -8.67 -9.50
N VAL A 49 -6.62 -9.19 -8.29
CA VAL A 49 -6.78 -8.35 -7.11
C VAL A 49 -5.50 -7.58 -6.83
N LEU A 50 -4.34 -8.22 -6.93
CA LEU A 50 -3.06 -7.55 -6.73
C LEU A 50 -2.87 -6.41 -7.73
N THR A 51 -3.15 -6.66 -8.99
CA THR A 51 -3.07 -5.63 -10.03
C THR A 51 -3.99 -4.44 -9.71
N ASP A 52 -5.23 -4.73 -9.33
CA ASP A 52 -6.22 -3.69 -9.02
C ASP A 52 -5.80 -2.88 -7.79
N GLN A 53 -5.29 -3.54 -6.76
CA GLN A 53 -4.86 -2.86 -5.54
C GLN A 53 -3.62 -2.00 -5.78
N LEU A 54 -2.65 -2.50 -6.54
CA LEU A 54 -1.47 -1.71 -6.91
C LEU A 54 -1.87 -0.47 -7.70
N ARG A 55 -2.80 -0.62 -8.63
CA ARG A 55 -3.29 0.50 -9.42
C ARG A 55 -3.96 1.56 -8.56
N GLN A 56 -4.77 1.14 -7.59
CA GLN A 56 -5.42 2.07 -6.67
C GLN A 56 -4.41 2.81 -5.81
N LEU A 57 -3.41 2.11 -5.25
CA LEU A 57 -2.37 2.76 -4.45
C LEU A 57 -1.54 3.75 -5.28
N GLU A 58 -1.28 3.41 -6.53
CA GLU A 58 -0.61 4.30 -7.47
C GLU A 58 -1.44 5.56 -7.75
N GLN A 59 -2.73 5.38 -8.00
CA GLN A 59 -3.66 6.48 -8.27
C GLN A 59 -3.79 7.39 -7.05
N ASP A 60 -3.77 6.82 -5.86
CA ASP A 60 -3.82 7.58 -4.62
C ASP A 60 -2.49 8.27 -4.30
N GLY A 61 -1.45 8.02 -5.08
CA GLY A 61 -0.19 8.71 -4.98
C GLY A 61 0.71 8.29 -3.82
N VAL A 62 0.54 7.07 -3.31
CA VAL A 62 1.31 6.57 -2.17
C VAL A 62 2.38 5.55 -2.53
N ILE A 63 2.32 5.02 -3.74
CA ILE A 63 3.39 4.17 -4.28
C ILE A 63 3.76 4.63 -5.68
N ALA A 64 4.96 4.23 -6.11
CA ALA A 64 5.46 4.46 -7.45
C ALA A 64 5.70 3.13 -8.15
N ARG A 65 5.41 3.10 -9.44
CA ARG A 65 5.73 1.98 -10.31
C ARG A 65 6.91 2.40 -11.17
N ASN A 66 8.00 1.65 -11.06
CA ASN A 66 9.24 1.97 -11.75
C ASN A 66 9.59 0.86 -12.74
N ALA A 67 9.78 1.22 -13.99
CA ALA A 67 10.24 0.28 -15.02
C ALA A 67 11.70 0.57 -15.33
N SER A 68 12.53 -0.48 -15.31
CA SER A 68 13.93 -0.35 -15.69
C SER A 68 14.04 -0.20 -17.20
N GLN A 69 15.19 0.27 -17.66
CA GLN A 69 15.49 0.36 -19.09
C GLN A 69 16.09 -0.93 -19.65
N SER A 70 16.18 -1.96 -18.84
CA SER A 70 16.68 -3.26 -19.27
C SER A 70 15.73 -3.93 -20.25
N VAL A 71 16.21 -4.95 -20.96
CA VAL A 71 15.42 -5.74 -21.91
C VAL A 71 15.48 -7.20 -21.45
N PRO A 72 14.35 -7.78 -21.00
CA PRO A 72 13.04 -7.15 -20.78
C PRO A 72 13.03 -6.17 -19.61
N PRO A 73 12.17 -5.18 -19.61
CA PRO A 73 12.11 -4.23 -18.51
C PRO A 73 11.69 -4.93 -17.21
N ALA A 74 12.38 -4.59 -16.13
CA ALA A 74 11.99 -5.04 -14.80
C ALA A 74 11.13 -3.95 -14.17
N VAL A 75 9.94 -4.33 -13.69
CA VAL A 75 9.01 -3.42 -13.03
C VAL A 75 9.06 -3.66 -11.54
N THR A 76 9.31 -2.61 -10.77
CA THR A 76 9.26 -2.65 -9.32
C THR A 76 8.25 -1.64 -8.81
N TYR A 77 7.71 -1.92 -7.64
CA TYR A 77 6.83 -1.02 -6.91
C TYR A 77 7.55 -0.58 -5.65
N SER A 78 7.40 0.68 -5.31
CA SER A 78 8.03 1.24 -4.11
C SER A 78 7.09 2.21 -3.43
N ILE A 79 7.19 2.30 -2.11
CA ILE A 79 6.48 3.33 -1.37
C ILE A 79 7.17 4.66 -1.65
N ASN A 80 6.40 5.72 -1.86
CA ASN A 80 6.96 7.05 -2.07
C ASN A 80 6.87 7.90 -0.80
N ALA A 81 7.31 9.17 -0.87
CA ALA A 81 7.34 10.05 0.30
C ALA A 81 5.95 10.23 0.92
N GLU A 82 4.91 10.34 0.10
CA GLU A 82 3.55 10.48 0.63
C GLU A 82 3.08 9.19 1.31
N GLY A 83 3.40 8.04 0.73
CA GLY A 83 3.09 6.75 1.34
C GLY A 83 3.83 6.54 2.65
N GLU A 84 5.08 7.00 2.74
CA GLU A 84 5.85 6.87 3.98
C GLU A 84 5.22 7.62 5.14
N LYS A 85 4.49 8.71 4.87
CA LYS A 85 3.78 9.44 5.92
C LYS A 85 2.67 8.64 6.56
N LEU A 86 2.17 7.61 5.89
CA LEU A 86 1.14 6.71 6.44
C LEU A 86 1.71 5.70 7.43
N LEU A 87 3.00 5.40 7.35
CA LEU A 87 3.60 4.33 8.16
C LEU A 87 3.45 4.55 9.66
N PRO A 88 3.71 5.77 10.23
CA PRO A 88 3.49 5.98 11.66
C PRO A 88 2.05 5.76 12.09
N MET A 89 1.08 6.12 11.25
CA MET A 89 -0.34 5.88 11.55
C MET A 89 -0.65 4.39 11.55
N MET A 90 -0.10 3.66 10.58
CA MET A 90 -0.28 2.21 10.49
C MET A 90 0.33 1.51 11.70
N GLU A 91 1.49 1.98 12.16
CA GLU A 91 2.14 1.45 13.36
C GLU A 91 1.27 1.66 14.59
N SER A 92 0.68 2.85 14.72
CA SER A 92 -0.25 3.15 15.82
C SER A 92 -1.48 2.26 15.77
N MET A 93 -2.00 2.00 14.57
CA MET A 93 -3.14 1.09 14.40
C MET A 93 -2.77 -0.33 14.79
N CYS A 94 -1.57 -0.77 14.43
CA CYS A 94 -1.06 -2.09 14.81
C CYS A 94 -0.98 -2.21 16.33
N ASP A 95 -0.41 -1.22 17.00
CA ASP A 95 -0.28 -1.22 18.46
C ASP A 95 -1.64 -1.28 19.14
N TRP A 96 -2.59 -0.50 18.65
CA TRP A 96 -3.94 -0.50 19.19
C TRP A 96 -4.61 -1.88 19.01
N GLY A 97 -4.50 -2.43 17.80
CA GLY A 97 -5.09 -3.74 17.50
C GLY A 97 -4.49 -4.86 18.34
N CYS A 98 -3.17 -4.85 18.51
CA CYS A 98 -2.49 -5.85 19.36
C CYS A 98 -2.96 -5.76 20.81
N ALA A 99 -3.14 -4.54 21.31
CA ALA A 99 -3.57 -4.35 22.71
C ALA A 99 -5.02 -4.80 22.95
N HIS A 100 -5.86 -4.75 21.92
CA HIS A 100 -7.31 -4.99 22.08
C HIS A 100 -7.76 -6.36 21.58
N PHE A 101 -7.02 -7.01 20.68
CA PHE A 101 -7.47 -8.25 20.05
C PHE A 101 -6.52 -9.43 20.22
N GLN A 102 -5.52 -9.26 21.05
CA GLN A 102 -4.59 -10.38 21.35
C GLN A 102 -4.42 -10.64 22.84
#